data_30c50e321d7d3a4c8ad5266d695e35f1
#
_entry.id   30c50e321d7d3a4c8ad5266d695e35f1
#
_cell.length_a   1.000
_cell.length_b   1.000
_cell.length_c   1.000
_cell.angle_alpha   90.00
_cell.angle_beta   90.00
_cell.angle_gamma   90.00
#
_symmetry.space_group_name_H-M   'P 1'
#
loop_
_entity.id
_entity.type
_entity.pdbx_description
1 polymer ?
#
loop_
_entity_poly.entity_id
_entity_poly.type
_entity_poly.pdbx_seq_one_letter_code
_entity_poly.pdbx_strand_id
1 'polypeptide(L)'
;MATTKQETPQQQCPDFLFEVSWEVCNKVGGIHTVIATKALTMTQSLGDKYILVGPDIHREGVNPEFEEDPNLLRAWKQSVYNDGIRIKVGRWKVNGNPIAILVDFTSFFPHKDDILKFLWETYRVDSISGQWDYIEPVLFGYAAGKVIESYVENFTTSTDKVAAHFHEWMTSSGGLYLRKMSPYIATLFTTHATVLGRSLAGNGQALYGNLA
;
A
#
# COMPACT_ATOMS: atom_id res chain seq x y z
N MET A 1 -5.39 36.47 -36.56
CA MET A 1 -5.19 36.09 -35.13
C MET A 1 -5.61 34.64 -35.02
N ALA A 2 -4.65 33.73 -34.88
CA ALA A 2 -4.91 32.31 -34.72
C ALA A 2 -5.16 32.04 -33.25
N THR A 3 -6.35 31.60 -32.91
CA THR A 3 -6.75 31.17 -31.55
C THR A 3 -6.14 29.81 -31.29
N THR A 4 -5.07 29.77 -30.56
CA THR A 4 -4.47 28.53 -30.05
C THR A 4 -5.46 27.91 -29.05
N LYS A 5 -6.13 26.82 -29.46
CA LYS A 5 -6.90 26.00 -28.54
C LYS A 5 -5.91 25.43 -27.53
N GLN A 6 -5.99 25.85 -26.28
CA GLN A 6 -5.36 25.15 -25.16
C GLN A 6 -6.06 23.79 -25.02
N GLU A 7 -5.37 22.74 -25.42
CA GLU A 7 -5.81 21.37 -25.09
C GLU A 7 -5.77 21.24 -23.57
N THR A 8 -6.91 21.00 -22.98
CA THR A 8 -7.02 20.62 -21.55
C THR A 8 -6.19 19.37 -21.34
N PRO A 9 -5.30 19.32 -20.33
CA PRO A 9 -4.52 18.13 -20.06
C PRO A 9 -5.48 16.95 -19.89
N GLN A 10 -5.34 15.94 -20.73
CA GLN A 10 -6.15 14.73 -20.65
C GLN A 10 -5.82 14.08 -19.29
N GLN A 11 -6.80 14.01 -18.41
CA GLN A 11 -6.63 13.45 -17.06
C GLN A 11 -6.23 11.97 -17.22
N GLN A 12 -4.97 11.67 -16.95
CA GLN A 12 -4.45 10.31 -17.07
C GLN A 12 -4.85 9.53 -15.80
N CYS A 13 -5.89 8.71 -15.92
CA CYS A 13 -6.26 7.76 -14.89
C CYS A 13 -5.43 6.48 -15.05
N PRO A 14 -5.01 5.82 -13.96
CA PRO A 14 -4.41 4.50 -14.05
C PRO A 14 -5.45 3.46 -14.46
N ASP A 15 -5.01 2.40 -15.15
CA ASP A 15 -5.84 1.24 -15.45
C ASP A 15 -5.98 0.34 -14.21
N PHE A 16 -4.92 0.22 -13.42
CA PHE A 16 -4.89 -0.49 -12.14
C PHE A 16 -4.42 0.44 -11.03
N LEU A 17 -5.13 0.42 -9.91
CA LEU A 17 -4.74 1.16 -8.71
C LEU A 17 -4.66 0.22 -7.52
N PHE A 18 -3.46 0.10 -6.97
CA PHE A 18 -3.23 -0.50 -5.66
C PHE A 18 -3.24 0.57 -4.58
N GLU A 19 -3.85 0.27 -3.44
CA GLU A 19 -3.83 1.17 -2.30
C GLU A 19 -3.41 0.38 -1.06
N VAL A 20 -2.28 0.78 -0.47
CA VAL A 20 -1.61 0.06 0.62
C VAL A 20 -1.78 0.84 1.91
N SER A 21 -2.34 0.20 2.92
CA SER A 21 -2.46 0.79 4.25
C SER A 21 -2.45 -0.28 5.33
N TRP A 22 -1.85 0.05 6.47
CA TRP A 22 -1.96 -0.78 7.68
C TRP A 22 -3.41 -0.96 8.13
N GLU A 23 -4.29 -0.03 7.75
CA GLU A 23 -5.69 0.00 8.15
C GLU A 23 -6.67 -0.61 7.13
N VAL A 24 -6.18 -1.27 6.10
CA VAL A 24 -7.04 -2.07 5.20
C VAL A 24 -7.52 -3.33 5.93
N CYS A 25 -8.83 -3.49 6.07
CA CYS A 25 -9.47 -4.55 6.85
C CYS A 25 -9.00 -4.59 8.32
N ASN A 26 -8.55 -3.44 8.84
CA ASN A 26 -8.00 -3.30 10.18
C ASN A 26 -8.33 -1.90 10.73
N LYS A 27 -9.40 -1.79 11.49
CA LYS A 27 -9.86 -0.51 12.02
C LYS A 27 -9.06 -0.10 13.26
N VAL A 28 -8.02 0.70 13.04
CA VAL A 28 -7.17 1.25 14.11
C VAL A 28 -7.37 2.76 14.27
N GLY A 29 -7.46 3.49 13.15
CA GLY A 29 -7.51 4.96 13.18
C GLY A 29 -8.30 5.58 12.03
N GLY A 30 -7.96 6.82 11.70
CA GLY A 30 -8.69 7.62 10.72
C GLY A 30 -8.43 7.26 9.27
N ILE A 31 -7.31 6.59 8.96
CA ILE A 31 -6.96 6.19 7.59
C ILE A 31 -7.94 5.14 7.09
N HIS A 32 -8.38 4.23 7.97
CA HIS A 32 -9.47 3.30 7.67
C HIS A 32 -10.68 4.04 7.10
N THR A 33 -11.13 5.11 7.77
CA THR A 33 -12.28 5.90 7.31
C THR A 33 -12.02 6.55 5.96
N VAL A 34 -10.83 7.11 5.75
CA VAL A 34 -10.43 7.74 4.49
C VAL A 34 -10.52 6.75 3.33
N ILE A 35 -10.00 5.54 3.48
CA ILE A 35 -10.00 4.53 2.43
C ILE A 35 -11.40 3.94 2.25
N ALA A 36 -12.07 3.57 3.35
CA ALA A 36 -13.39 2.96 3.32
C ALA A 36 -14.46 3.86 2.67
N THR A 37 -14.41 5.17 2.94
CA THR A 37 -15.40 6.11 2.39
C THR A 37 -15.23 6.34 0.88
N LYS A 38 -14.02 6.29 0.35
CA LYS A 38 -13.78 6.44 -1.09
C LYS A 38 -13.92 5.13 -1.88
N ALA A 39 -13.93 3.98 -1.21
CA ALA A 39 -13.90 2.67 -1.85
C ALA A 39 -15.04 2.48 -2.87
N LEU A 40 -16.26 2.93 -2.55
CA LEU A 40 -17.39 2.84 -3.49
C LEU A 40 -17.10 3.60 -4.81
N THR A 41 -16.64 4.84 -4.71
CA THR A 41 -16.33 5.67 -5.88
C THR A 41 -15.20 5.05 -6.72
N MET A 42 -14.16 4.56 -6.06
CA MET A 42 -13.03 3.93 -6.73
C MET A 42 -13.44 2.62 -7.42
N THR A 43 -14.25 1.80 -6.76
CA THR A 43 -14.76 0.56 -7.36
C THR A 43 -15.71 0.84 -8.53
N GLN A 44 -16.53 1.89 -8.46
CA GLN A 44 -17.36 2.30 -9.59
C GLN A 44 -16.54 2.74 -10.80
N SER A 45 -15.37 3.34 -10.57
CA SER A 45 -14.50 3.84 -11.63
C SER A 45 -13.58 2.76 -12.22
N LEU A 46 -13.03 1.87 -11.39
CA LEU A 46 -11.99 0.93 -11.78
C LEU A 46 -12.44 -0.54 -11.70
N GLY A 47 -13.59 -0.82 -11.08
CA GLY A 47 -14.03 -2.21 -10.85
C GLY A 47 -13.03 -2.99 -10.00
N ASP A 48 -12.76 -4.22 -10.40
CA ASP A 48 -11.81 -5.13 -9.75
C ASP A 48 -10.32 -4.77 -10.00
N LYS A 49 -10.07 -3.69 -10.76
CA LYS A 49 -8.73 -3.11 -10.94
C LYS A 49 -8.36 -2.12 -9.82
N TYR A 50 -9.27 -1.85 -8.89
CA TYR A 50 -9.00 -1.18 -7.63
C TYR A 50 -8.76 -2.23 -6.55
N ILE A 51 -7.52 -2.35 -6.08
CA ILE A 51 -7.07 -3.44 -5.22
C ILE A 51 -6.44 -2.85 -3.96
N LEU A 52 -6.91 -3.29 -2.81
CA LEU A 52 -6.42 -2.86 -1.51
C LEU A 52 -5.44 -3.89 -0.95
N VAL A 53 -4.38 -3.41 -0.30
CA VAL A 53 -3.38 -4.29 0.33
C VAL A 53 -3.24 -3.90 1.81
N GLY A 54 -3.48 -4.86 2.68
CA GLY A 54 -3.37 -4.72 4.13
C GLY A 54 -2.57 -5.82 4.80
N PRO A 55 -2.22 -5.68 6.09
CA PRO A 55 -1.54 -6.74 6.83
C PRO A 55 -2.53 -7.82 7.27
N ASP A 56 -2.14 -9.10 7.21
CA ASP A 56 -2.87 -10.19 7.85
C ASP A 56 -2.47 -10.30 9.32
N ILE A 57 -3.08 -9.49 10.17
CA ILE A 57 -2.84 -9.48 11.62
C ILE A 57 -3.81 -10.37 12.39
N HIS A 58 -4.92 -10.79 11.78
CA HIS A 58 -5.89 -11.72 12.35
C HIS A 58 -5.53 -13.17 11.99
N ARG A 59 -4.37 -13.61 12.45
CA ARG A 59 -3.81 -14.94 12.09
C ARG A 59 -4.67 -16.10 12.59
N GLU A 60 -5.21 -15.93 13.80
CA GLU A 60 -6.08 -16.92 14.45
C GLU A 60 -7.48 -16.31 14.58
N GLY A 61 -8.38 -16.72 13.69
CA GLY A 61 -9.77 -16.27 13.74
C GLY A 61 -10.27 -15.61 12.46
N VAL A 62 -11.54 -15.23 12.49
CA VAL A 62 -12.21 -14.56 11.37
C VAL A 62 -12.00 -13.05 11.48
N ASN A 63 -11.41 -12.44 10.45
CA ASN A 63 -11.40 -10.99 10.35
C ASN A 63 -12.82 -10.50 10.05
N PRO A 64 -13.45 -9.69 10.93
CA PRO A 64 -14.84 -9.27 10.74
C PRO A 64 -15.04 -8.35 9.54
N GLU A 65 -13.99 -7.68 9.09
CA GLU A 65 -14.03 -6.73 7.97
C GLU A 65 -13.66 -7.38 6.62
N PHE A 66 -13.20 -8.63 6.61
CA PHE A 66 -12.72 -9.31 5.43
C PHE A 66 -13.51 -10.57 5.14
N GLU A 67 -13.85 -10.79 3.88
CA GLU A 67 -14.46 -12.01 3.37
C GLU A 67 -13.49 -12.67 2.39
N GLU A 68 -12.87 -13.77 2.83
CA GLU A 68 -11.91 -14.49 1.99
C GLU A 68 -12.64 -15.23 0.87
N ASP A 69 -12.13 -15.10 -0.36
CA ASP A 69 -12.54 -15.95 -1.49
C ASP A 69 -11.38 -16.88 -1.90
N PRO A 70 -11.48 -18.18 -1.56
CA PRO A 70 -10.43 -19.12 -1.88
C PRO A 70 -10.23 -19.35 -3.38
N ASN A 71 -11.22 -19.02 -4.20
CA ASN A 71 -11.17 -19.19 -5.66
C ASN A 71 -10.63 -17.94 -6.39
N LEU A 72 -10.78 -16.76 -5.78
CA LEU A 72 -10.28 -15.52 -6.37
C LEU A 72 -8.76 -15.56 -6.49
N LEU A 73 -8.25 -15.40 -7.71
CA LEU A 73 -6.81 -15.40 -8.03
C LEU A 73 -6.06 -16.67 -7.57
N ARG A 74 -6.74 -17.82 -7.54
CA ARG A 74 -6.24 -19.07 -6.95
C ARG A 74 -4.87 -19.51 -7.49
N ALA A 75 -4.69 -19.48 -8.80
CA ALA A 75 -3.43 -19.91 -9.42
C ALA A 75 -2.26 -18.98 -9.02
N TRP A 76 -2.53 -17.68 -8.97
CA TRP A 76 -1.54 -16.69 -8.55
C TRP A 76 -1.22 -16.80 -7.04
N LYS A 77 -2.22 -17.01 -6.18
CA LYS A 77 -1.97 -17.27 -4.74
C LYS A 77 -0.99 -18.43 -4.54
N GLN A 78 -1.14 -19.51 -5.33
CA GLN A 78 -0.22 -20.64 -5.26
C GLN A 78 1.19 -20.28 -5.75
N SER A 79 1.33 -19.46 -6.79
CA SER A 79 2.63 -18.96 -7.25
C SER A 79 3.30 -18.12 -6.17
N VAL A 80 2.59 -17.14 -5.62
CA VAL A 80 3.08 -16.26 -4.55
C VAL A 80 3.49 -17.07 -3.30
N TYR A 81 2.73 -18.12 -2.97
CA TYR A 81 3.09 -19.02 -1.88
C TYR A 81 4.39 -19.79 -2.14
N ASN A 82 4.61 -20.24 -3.37
CA ASN A 82 5.87 -20.89 -3.76
C ASN A 82 7.07 -19.95 -3.67
N ASP A 83 6.85 -18.64 -3.84
CA ASP A 83 7.86 -17.59 -3.66
C ASP A 83 8.06 -17.20 -2.17
N GLY A 84 7.45 -17.95 -1.25
CA GLY A 84 7.59 -17.76 0.20
C GLY A 84 6.72 -16.65 0.79
N ILE A 85 5.77 -16.10 0.02
CA ILE A 85 4.87 -15.04 0.49
C ILE A 85 3.49 -15.63 0.75
N ARG A 86 2.94 -15.36 1.93
CA ARG A 86 1.60 -15.81 2.31
C ARG A 86 0.61 -14.68 2.18
N ILE A 87 -0.48 -14.92 1.44
CA ILE A 87 -1.55 -13.95 1.25
C ILE A 87 -2.92 -14.60 1.39
N LYS A 88 -3.90 -13.80 1.84
CA LYS A 88 -5.32 -14.08 1.69
C LYS A 88 -5.90 -13.10 0.67
N VAL A 89 -6.75 -13.56 -0.21
CA VAL A 89 -7.42 -12.72 -1.21
C VAL A 89 -8.93 -12.85 -1.03
N GLY A 90 -9.62 -11.73 -1.06
CA GLY A 90 -11.07 -11.69 -0.85
C GLY A 90 -11.60 -10.26 -1.06
N ARG A 91 -12.63 -9.95 -0.29
CA ARG A 91 -13.33 -8.65 -0.37
C ARG A 91 -13.33 -7.93 0.99
N TRP A 92 -13.09 -6.63 0.98
CA TRP A 92 -13.30 -5.79 2.16
C TRP A 92 -14.79 -5.47 2.33
N LYS A 93 -15.34 -5.72 3.52
CA LYS A 93 -16.76 -5.52 3.85
C LYS A 93 -17.10 -4.05 4.10
N VAL A 94 -16.82 -3.21 3.12
CA VAL A 94 -17.19 -1.79 3.09
C VAL A 94 -18.01 -1.49 1.84
N ASN A 95 -18.58 -0.29 1.74
CA ASN A 95 -19.30 0.11 0.55
C ASN A 95 -18.39 0.04 -0.69
N GLY A 96 -18.88 -0.59 -1.76
CA GLY A 96 -18.10 -0.85 -2.97
C GLY A 96 -17.46 -2.24 -2.99
N ASN A 97 -17.31 -2.90 -1.84
CA ASN A 97 -16.83 -4.28 -1.72
C ASN A 97 -15.56 -4.57 -2.57
N PRO A 98 -14.52 -3.73 -2.47
CA PRO A 98 -13.32 -3.85 -3.30
C PRO A 98 -12.54 -5.12 -3.00
N ILE A 99 -11.73 -5.57 -3.96
CA ILE A 99 -10.74 -6.63 -3.71
C ILE A 99 -9.76 -6.16 -2.65
N ALA A 100 -9.51 -7.03 -1.68
CA ALA A 100 -8.47 -6.84 -0.67
C ALA A 100 -7.52 -8.05 -0.66
N ILE A 101 -6.23 -7.76 -0.54
CA ILE A 101 -5.16 -8.73 -0.37
C ILE A 101 -4.57 -8.50 1.03
N LEU A 102 -4.68 -9.49 1.89
CA LEU A 102 -4.06 -9.46 3.21
C LEU A 102 -2.75 -10.23 3.18
N VAL A 103 -1.67 -9.57 3.60
CA VAL A 103 -0.29 -10.10 3.51
C VAL A 103 0.19 -10.54 4.88
N ASP A 104 0.53 -11.82 5.04
CA ASP A 104 1.28 -12.30 6.19
C ASP A 104 2.77 -11.97 5.99
N PHE A 105 3.16 -10.84 6.54
CA PHE A 105 4.53 -10.33 6.44
C PHE A 105 5.52 -11.00 7.40
N THR A 106 5.07 -11.93 8.25
CA THR A 106 5.97 -12.63 9.20
C THR A 106 6.93 -13.57 8.54
N SER A 107 6.61 -14.04 7.33
CA SER A 107 7.57 -14.80 6.51
C SER A 107 8.85 -14.01 6.19
N PHE A 108 8.82 -12.69 6.31
CA PHE A 108 9.97 -11.80 6.10
C PHE A 108 10.81 -11.55 7.36
N PHE A 109 10.38 -11.97 8.54
CA PHE A 109 11.16 -11.81 9.79
C PHE A 109 12.58 -12.37 9.71
N PRO A 110 12.82 -13.56 9.14
CA PRO A 110 14.19 -14.07 8.97
C PRO A 110 15.07 -13.21 8.04
N HIS A 111 14.44 -12.44 7.15
CA HIS A 111 15.10 -11.61 6.15
C HIS A 111 15.15 -10.12 6.53
N LYS A 112 14.80 -9.77 7.78
CA LYS A 112 14.69 -8.37 8.21
C LYS A 112 15.98 -7.58 7.99
N ASP A 113 17.13 -8.18 8.31
CA ASP A 113 18.41 -7.48 8.22
C ASP A 113 18.79 -7.17 6.78
N ASP A 114 18.50 -8.06 5.83
CA ASP A 114 18.72 -7.83 4.41
C ASP A 114 17.80 -6.73 3.87
N ILE A 115 16.53 -6.69 4.32
CA ILE A 115 15.57 -5.68 3.93
C ILE A 115 15.97 -4.30 4.47
N LEU A 116 16.34 -4.23 5.76
CA LEU A 116 16.79 -2.99 6.38
C LEU A 116 18.09 -2.49 5.74
N LYS A 117 19.02 -3.40 5.43
CA LYS A 117 20.25 -3.10 4.69
C LYS A 117 19.95 -2.57 3.29
N PHE A 118 19.00 -3.18 2.56
CA PHE A 118 18.56 -2.68 1.26
C PHE A 118 18.08 -1.23 1.33
N LEU A 119 17.25 -0.88 2.33
CA LEU A 119 16.75 0.48 2.52
C LEU A 119 17.89 1.45 2.84
N TRP A 120 18.83 1.05 3.68
CA TRP A 120 20.00 1.85 4.01
C TRP A 120 20.92 2.08 2.80
N GLU A 121 21.31 1.02 2.12
CA GLU A 121 22.27 1.10 1.00
C GLU A 121 21.69 1.85 -0.19
N THR A 122 20.39 1.63 -0.49
CA THR A 122 19.75 2.22 -1.66
C THR A 122 19.29 3.66 -1.44
N TYR A 123 18.74 3.95 -0.25
CA TYR A 123 18.05 5.21 0.01
C TYR A 123 18.62 6.00 1.19
N ARG A 124 19.61 5.48 1.89
CA ARG A 124 20.20 6.07 3.11
C ARG A 124 19.16 6.28 4.23
N VAL A 125 18.13 5.45 4.24
CA VAL A 125 17.15 5.43 5.35
C VAL A 125 17.80 4.79 6.55
N ASP A 126 17.86 5.49 7.70
CA ASP A 126 18.37 4.93 8.96
C ASP A 126 17.35 3.91 9.51
N SER A 127 17.44 2.69 8.99
CA SER A 127 16.51 1.59 9.26
C SER A 127 17.11 0.52 10.18
N ILE A 128 18.46 0.43 10.25
CA ILE A 128 19.16 -0.68 10.91
C ILE A 128 19.01 -0.62 12.44
N SER A 129 18.87 0.59 13.00
CA SER A 129 18.70 0.82 14.44
C SER A 129 17.25 0.72 14.93
N GLY A 130 16.30 0.42 14.03
CA GLY A 130 14.86 0.38 14.34
C GLY A 130 14.49 -0.68 15.37
N GLN A 131 13.51 -0.35 16.22
CA GLN A 131 12.87 -1.28 17.14
C GLN A 131 11.72 -2.03 16.45
N TRP A 132 11.11 -3.02 17.10
CA TRP A 132 10.06 -3.84 16.49
C TRP A 132 8.81 -3.06 16.07
N ASP A 133 8.47 -2.00 16.75
CA ASP A 133 7.38 -1.09 16.38
C ASP A 133 7.61 -0.37 15.04
N TYR A 134 8.88 -0.23 14.65
CA TYR A 134 9.31 0.24 13.34
C TYR A 134 9.51 -0.93 12.34
N ILE A 135 10.14 -2.03 12.77
CA ILE A 135 10.51 -3.14 11.90
C ILE A 135 9.28 -3.82 11.30
N GLU A 136 8.26 -4.14 12.11
CA GLU A 136 7.06 -4.83 11.61
C GLU A 136 6.35 -4.07 10.48
N PRO A 137 6.04 -2.77 10.62
CA PRO A 137 5.45 -2.00 9.53
C PRO A 137 6.35 -1.91 8.28
N VAL A 138 7.66 -1.78 8.46
CA VAL A 138 8.62 -1.77 7.34
C VAL A 138 8.58 -3.10 6.58
N LEU A 139 8.55 -4.23 7.28
CA LEU A 139 8.46 -5.55 6.65
C LEU A 139 7.11 -5.74 5.94
N PHE A 140 6.01 -5.27 6.53
CA PHE A 140 4.71 -5.26 5.86
C PHE A 140 4.75 -4.44 4.57
N GLY A 141 5.23 -3.21 4.62
CA GLY A 141 5.33 -2.35 3.44
C GLY A 141 6.16 -3.01 2.33
N TYR A 142 7.33 -3.55 2.68
CA TYR A 142 8.20 -4.27 1.73
C TYR A 142 7.48 -5.48 1.11
N ALA A 143 6.81 -6.30 1.92
CA ALA A 143 6.05 -7.46 1.47
C ALA A 143 4.89 -7.04 0.54
N ALA A 144 4.19 -5.95 0.87
CA ALA A 144 3.14 -5.39 0.01
C ALA A 144 3.70 -4.95 -1.35
N GLY A 145 4.89 -4.35 -1.39
CA GLY A 145 5.58 -4.00 -2.63
C GLY A 145 5.84 -5.23 -3.50
N LYS A 146 6.35 -6.31 -2.92
CA LYS A 146 6.59 -7.59 -3.63
C LYS A 146 5.30 -8.23 -4.15
N VAL A 147 4.22 -8.17 -3.36
CA VAL A 147 2.91 -8.68 -3.77
C VAL A 147 2.37 -7.90 -4.97
N ILE A 148 2.49 -6.56 -4.96
CA ILE A 148 2.07 -5.71 -6.08
C ILE A 148 2.92 -6.01 -7.33
N GLU A 149 4.24 -6.10 -7.22
CA GLU A 149 5.13 -6.48 -8.33
C GLU A 149 4.69 -7.79 -8.94
N SER A 150 4.54 -8.86 -8.13
CA SER A 150 4.10 -10.17 -8.60
C SER A 150 2.71 -10.11 -9.26
N TYR A 151 1.76 -9.33 -8.71
CA TYR A 151 0.46 -9.16 -9.36
C TYR A 151 0.59 -8.52 -10.74
N VAL A 152 1.34 -7.44 -10.83
CA VAL A 152 1.54 -6.68 -12.08
C VAL A 152 2.18 -7.55 -13.14
N GLU A 153 3.20 -8.33 -12.80
CA GLU A 153 3.87 -9.27 -13.72
C GLU A 153 2.94 -10.35 -14.26
N ASN A 154 1.93 -10.77 -13.48
CA ASN A 154 1.01 -11.85 -13.87
C ASN A 154 -0.26 -11.37 -14.57
N PHE A 155 -0.73 -10.14 -14.31
CA PHE A 155 -2.07 -9.70 -14.74
C PHE A 155 -2.11 -8.42 -15.56
N THR A 156 -0.97 -7.79 -15.82
CA THR A 156 -0.93 -6.58 -16.63
C THR A 156 -0.04 -6.75 -17.86
N THR A 157 -0.20 -5.84 -18.79
CA THR A 157 0.61 -5.75 -20.01
C THR A 157 1.46 -4.48 -19.97
N SER A 158 2.43 -4.37 -20.88
CA SER A 158 3.29 -3.18 -20.98
C SER A 158 2.55 -1.88 -21.35
N THR A 159 1.29 -1.98 -21.77
CA THR A 159 0.44 -0.83 -22.12
C THR A 159 -0.45 -0.39 -20.95
N ASP A 160 -0.63 -1.22 -19.92
CA ASP A 160 -1.44 -0.89 -18.76
C ASP A 160 -0.70 0.11 -17.86
N LYS A 161 -1.42 1.15 -17.44
CA LYS A 161 -0.93 2.16 -16.50
C LYS A 161 -1.26 1.69 -15.08
N VAL A 162 -0.22 1.39 -14.33
CA VAL A 162 -0.36 0.89 -12.96
C VAL A 162 0.12 1.96 -11.98
N ALA A 163 -0.67 2.21 -10.94
CA ALA A 163 -0.31 3.07 -9.83
C ALA A 163 -0.44 2.33 -8.50
N ALA A 164 0.48 2.60 -7.58
CA ALA A 164 0.46 2.11 -6.21
C ALA A 164 0.52 3.28 -5.23
N HIS A 165 -0.49 3.42 -4.39
CA HIS A 165 -0.65 4.48 -3.41
C HIS A 165 -0.40 3.95 -2.00
N PHE A 166 0.61 4.47 -1.35
CA PHE A 166 1.04 4.07 -0.01
C PHE A 166 0.61 5.11 1.03
N HIS A 167 -0.02 4.66 2.11
CA HIS A 167 -0.50 5.50 3.20
C HIS A 167 0.39 5.38 4.43
N GLU A 168 0.93 6.50 4.87
CA GLU A 168 1.78 6.63 6.04
C GLU A 168 3.13 5.92 5.96
N TRP A 169 4.03 6.26 6.88
CA TRP A 169 5.37 5.70 6.96
C TRP A 169 5.38 4.17 7.08
N MET A 170 4.33 3.59 7.67
CA MET A 170 4.17 2.14 7.87
C MET A 170 4.15 1.34 6.56
N THR A 171 3.89 2.00 5.42
CA THR A 171 3.84 1.36 4.11
C THR A 171 4.93 1.86 3.16
N SER A 172 5.70 2.86 3.57
CA SER A 172 6.66 3.58 2.71
C SER A 172 7.74 2.68 2.10
N SER A 173 8.19 1.65 2.82
CA SER A 173 9.17 0.68 2.33
C SER A 173 8.72 -0.05 1.06
N GLY A 174 7.41 -0.29 0.88
CA GLY A 174 6.84 -0.86 -0.34
C GLY A 174 6.96 0.08 -1.53
N GLY A 175 6.70 1.39 -1.32
CA GLY A 175 6.91 2.40 -2.35
C GLY A 175 8.38 2.52 -2.75
N LEU A 176 9.29 2.48 -1.77
CA LEU A 176 10.74 2.46 -2.03
C LEU A 176 11.17 1.20 -2.77
N TYR A 177 10.61 0.03 -2.39
CA TYR A 177 10.86 -1.23 -3.08
C TYR A 177 10.44 -1.12 -4.56
N LEU A 178 9.20 -0.76 -4.85
CA LEU A 178 8.69 -0.65 -6.22
C LEU A 178 9.48 0.37 -7.05
N ARG A 179 9.83 1.51 -6.47
CA ARG A 179 10.64 2.52 -7.16
C ARG A 179 11.99 1.98 -7.65
N LYS A 180 12.58 1.01 -6.92
CA LYS A 180 13.86 0.39 -7.30
C LYS A 180 13.68 -0.78 -8.24
N MET A 181 12.74 -1.67 -7.93
CA MET A 181 12.60 -2.96 -8.58
C MET A 181 11.66 -2.90 -9.80
N SER A 182 10.60 -2.09 -9.73
CA SER A 182 9.54 -2.01 -10.74
C SER A 182 9.21 -0.54 -11.07
N PRO A 183 10.19 0.23 -11.62
CA PRO A 183 10.06 1.69 -11.80
C PRO A 183 8.98 2.09 -12.83
N TYR A 184 8.41 1.15 -13.55
CA TYR A 184 7.27 1.34 -14.45
C TYR A 184 5.93 1.44 -13.71
N ILE A 185 5.88 1.07 -12.42
CA ILE A 185 4.72 1.28 -11.56
C ILE A 185 4.81 2.68 -10.96
N ALA A 186 3.83 3.53 -11.24
CA ALA A 186 3.76 4.86 -10.63
C ALA A 186 3.51 4.73 -9.12
N THR A 187 4.29 5.42 -8.31
CA THR A 187 4.14 5.39 -6.85
C THR A 187 3.67 6.73 -6.31
N LEU A 188 2.66 6.69 -5.44
CA LEU A 188 2.13 7.84 -4.70
C LEU A 188 2.25 7.55 -3.20
N PHE A 189 2.68 8.55 -2.43
CA PHE A 189 2.77 8.46 -0.97
C PHE A 189 1.97 9.58 -0.31
N THR A 190 1.13 9.21 0.66
CA THR A 190 0.37 10.18 1.46
C THR A 190 0.71 10.06 2.93
N THR A 191 1.21 11.16 3.50
CA THR A 191 1.36 11.34 4.94
C THR A 191 0.08 11.96 5.51
N HIS A 192 -0.56 11.29 6.46
CA HIS A 192 -1.76 11.80 7.15
C HIS A 192 -1.39 12.61 8.39
N ALA A 193 -0.26 12.27 9.04
CA ALA A 193 0.28 13.04 10.15
C ALA A 193 1.79 12.81 10.25
N THR A 194 2.54 13.88 10.54
CA THR A 194 3.97 13.76 10.80
C THR A 194 4.24 13.67 12.30
N VAL A 195 5.32 13.00 12.70
CA VAL A 195 5.77 12.95 14.10
C VAL A 195 6.04 14.36 14.61
N LEU A 196 6.70 15.19 13.81
CA LEU A 196 6.96 16.59 14.14
C LEU A 196 5.66 17.37 14.35
N GLY A 197 4.72 17.28 13.42
CA GLY A 197 3.43 17.98 13.53
C GLY A 197 2.63 17.54 14.76
N ARG A 198 2.61 16.23 15.06
CA ARG A 198 1.95 15.71 16.28
C ARG A 198 2.64 16.21 17.55
N SER A 199 3.95 16.25 17.58
CA SER A 199 4.73 16.73 18.71
C SER A 199 4.48 18.21 18.96
N LEU A 200 4.51 19.05 17.94
CA LEU A 200 4.23 20.49 18.05
C LEU A 200 2.79 20.73 18.53
N ALA A 201 1.81 20.11 17.91
CA ALA A 201 0.39 20.25 18.29
C ALA A 201 0.12 19.72 19.70
N GLY A 202 0.68 18.56 20.07
CA GLY A 202 0.52 17.97 21.41
C GLY A 202 1.13 18.78 22.54
N ASN A 203 2.16 19.60 22.23
CA ASN A 203 2.78 20.52 23.18
C ASN A 203 2.18 21.94 23.13
N GLY A 204 1.04 22.12 22.46
CA GLY A 204 0.37 23.42 22.37
C GLY A 204 1.12 24.46 21.54
N GLN A 205 2.09 24.04 20.73
CA GLN A 205 2.85 24.92 19.86
C GLN A 205 2.03 25.30 18.62
N ALA A 206 2.09 26.56 18.21
CA ALA A 206 1.43 27.03 17.00
C ALA A 206 2.14 26.48 15.76
N LEU A 207 1.57 25.41 15.15
CA LEU A 207 2.18 24.71 14.02
C LEU A 207 2.56 25.67 12.88
N TYR A 208 1.63 26.52 12.47
CA TYR A 208 1.85 27.45 11.36
C TYR A 208 2.73 28.66 11.72
N GLY A 209 2.78 29.06 12.97
CA GLY A 209 3.63 30.15 13.44
C GLY A 209 5.11 29.79 13.54
N ASN A 210 5.44 28.49 13.54
CA ASN A 210 6.81 27.97 13.65
C ASN A 210 7.36 27.42 12.32
N LEU A 211 6.65 27.62 11.21
CA LEU A 211 7.07 27.20 9.86
C LEU A 211 7.83 28.31 9.09
N ALA A 212 8.17 29.42 9.75
CA ALA A 212 8.90 30.55 9.15
C ALA A 212 10.41 30.40 9.29
#